data_430d23f677b860f0dc481eee869b81a5
#
_entry.id   430d23f677b860f0dc481eee869b81a5
#
_cell.length_a   1.000
_cell.length_b   1.000
_cell.length_c   1.000
_cell.angle_alpha   90.00
_cell.angle_beta   90.00
_cell.angle_gamma   90.00
#
_symmetry.space_group_name_H-M   'P 1'
#
loop_
_entity.id
_entity.type
_entity.pdbx_description
1 polymer ?
#
loop_
_entity_poly.entity_id
_entity_poly.type
_entity_poly.pdbx_seq_one_letter_code
_entity_poly.pdbx_strand_id
1 'polypeptide(L)'
;MDENVILSVSGLSKHYKYYKTLFDIKKNVIKALDGVSFEVFKNEIFAVVGETGCGKSTLSKLILGLTEKTSGEIYFKGEPLDYGNKKKDFRKKIQILFQDPYSSLNPKKKIYKMISYPAVKNGIIKNKKKDRIDFAAEQLENVGLSESTAFSYPHMLSGGQRQRVGIARCLSVRPELLILDEPVSALDVSISAQILNLLTDLRNKNGMSYIFITHDLKLVRHLADRVCVMYGGKIMEIAETDDFFNAPAHPYSKTLMESMESISFTRPNL
;
A
#
# COMPACT_ATOMS: atom_id res chain seq x y z
N MET A 1 -10.68 10.32 20.46
CA MET A 1 -10.68 9.69 19.12
C MET A 1 -11.54 8.44 19.22
N ASP A 2 -12.27 8.12 18.17
CA ASP A 2 -13.05 6.89 18.10
C ASP A 2 -12.09 5.70 18.23
N GLU A 3 -12.40 4.75 19.12
CA GLU A 3 -11.57 3.55 19.34
C GLU A 3 -11.49 2.64 18.10
N ASN A 4 -12.38 2.86 17.14
CA ASN A 4 -12.40 2.12 15.87
C ASN A 4 -11.43 2.69 14.82
N VAL A 5 -10.90 3.91 15.00
CA VAL A 5 -9.95 4.52 14.06
C VAL A 5 -8.55 3.94 14.26
N ILE A 6 -7.98 3.31 13.22
CA ILE A 6 -6.61 2.80 13.24
C ILE A 6 -5.59 3.84 12.76
N LEU A 7 -5.94 4.66 11.76
CA LEU A 7 -5.10 5.73 11.23
C LEU A 7 -5.95 6.99 11.05
N SER A 8 -5.46 8.14 11.52
CA SER A 8 -6.06 9.45 11.25
C SER A 8 -5.01 10.37 10.65
N VAL A 9 -5.37 11.05 9.58
CA VAL A 9 -4.55 12.02 8.85
C VAL A 9 -5.29 13.36 8.86
N SER A 10 -4.62 14.43 9.31
CA SER A 10 -5.22 15.75 9.44
C SER A 10 -4.35 16.82 8.78
N GLY A 11 -4.91 17.52 7.78
CA GLY A 11 -4.27 18.63 7.07
C GLY A 11 -2.90 18.32 6.48
N LEU A 12 -2.67 17.05 6.09
CA LEU A 12 -1.35 16.59 5.66
C LEU A 12 -0.96 17.21 4.31
N SER A 13 0.20 17.86 4.28
CA SER A 13 0.74 18.48 3.07
C SER A 13 2.17 18.06 2.82
N LYS A 14 2.51 17.93 1.53
CA LYS A 14 3.87 17.74 1.06
C LYS A 14 4.13 18.60 -0.14
N HIS A 15 5.01 19.58 0.01
CA HIS A 15 5.43 20.49 -1.04
C HIS A 15 6.89 20.22 -1.38
N TYR A 16 7.18 19.92 -2.65
CA TYR A 16 8.54 19.79 -3.17
C TYR A 16 8.97 21.10 -3.82
N LYS A 17 10.12 21.61 -3.40
CA LYS A 17 10.74 22.80 -3.99
C LYS A 17 11.78 22.37 -5.00
N TYR A 18 11.73 22.92 -6.22
CA TYR A 18 12.70 22.62 -7.27
C TYR A 18 13.06 23.88 -8.08
N TYR A 19 14.19 23.85 -8.74
CA TYR A 19 14.59 24.89 -9.69
C TYR A 19 14.35 24.35 -11.11
N LYS A 20 13.70 25.13 -12.00
CA LYS A 20 13.52 24.74 -13.41
C LYS A 20 14.84 24.72 -14.18
N THR A 21 15.71 25.68 -13.86
CA THR A 21 17.04 25.79 -14.46
C THR A 21 18.09 26.11 -13.39
N LEU A 22 19.38 25.91 -13.71
CA LEU A 22 20.50 26.27 -12.83
C LEU A 22 20.59 27.78 -12.51
N PHE A 23 19.92 28.61 -13.32
CA PHE A 23 19.94 30.09 -13.19
C PHE A 23 18.65 30.64 -12.56
N ASP A 24 17.68 29.80 -12.20
CA ASP A 24 16.42 30.24 -11.58
C ASP A 24 16.66 30.75 -10.15
N ILE A 25 16.35 32.03 -9.92
CA ILE A 25 16.37 32.63 -8.58
C ILE A 25 15.13 32.21 -7.75
N LYS A 26 14.01 31.91 -8.43
CA LYS A 26 12.75 31.50 -7.78
C LYS A 26 12.60 29.99 -7.77
N LYS A 27 12.36 29.42 -6.57
CA LYS A 27 11.98 28.01 -6.41
C LYS A 27 10.54 27.82 -6.86
N ASN A 28 10.33 26.87 -7.77
CA ASN A 28 8.99 26.37 -8.09
C ASN A 28 8.56 25.38 -7.00
N VAL A 29 7.26 25.26 -6.80
CA VAL A 29 6.68 24.39 -5.78
C VAL A 29 5.70 23.42 -6.43
N ILE A 30 5.93 22.12 -6.23
CA ILE A 30 4.96 21.08 -6.55
C ILE A 30 4.25 20.69 -5.25
N LYS A 31 2.96 20.92 -5.19
CA LYS A 31 2.10 20.49 -4.09
C LYS A 31 1.68 19.04 -4.32
N ALA A 32 2.53 18.09 -3.92
CA ALA A 32 2.24 16.67 -4.09
C ALA A 32 1.08 16.20 -3.20
N LEU A 33 0.93 16.82 -2.01
CA LEU A 33 -0.27 16.78 -1.18
C LEU A 33 -0.53 18.18 -0.64
N ASP A 34 -1.80 18.58 -0.57
CA ASP A 34 -2.22 19.92 -0.20
C ASP A 34 -3.42 19.86 0.79
N GLY A 35 -3.15 19.63 2.06
CA GLY A 35 -4.12 19.66 3.14
C GLY A 35 -5.06 18.45 3.19
N VAL A 36 -4.59 17.24 2.89
CA VAL A 36 -5.44 16.04 2.90
C VAL A 36 -5.77 15.59 4.32
N SER A 37 -7.05 15.22 4.55
CA SER A 37 -7.53 14.70 5.82
C SER A 37 -8.45 13.51 5.59
N PHE A 38 -8.24 12.42 6.34
CA PHE A 38 -9.08 11.21 6.29
C PHE A 38 -8.78 10.31 7.49
N GLU A 39 -9.66 9.34 7.70
CA GLU A 39 -9.51 8.30 8.70
C GLU A 39 -9.65 6.93 8.04
N VAL A 40 -8.91 5.95 8.58
CA VAL A 40 -9.02 4.52 8.24
C VAL A 40 -9.46 3.80 9.50
N PHE A 41 -10.46 2.93 9.36
CA PHE A 41 -11.00 2.17 10.48
C PHE A 41 -10.33 0.79 10.62
N LYS A 42 -10.52 0.15 11.77
CA LYS A 42 -10.07 -1.23 12.00
C LYS A 42 -10.82 -2.18 11.07
N ASN A 43 -10.10 -3.15 10.56
CA ASN A 43 -10.62 -4.15 9.59
C ASN A 43 -11.20 -3.56 8.29
N GLU A 44 -10.86 -2.33 7.95
CA GLU A 44 -11.29 -1.67 6.73
C GLU A 44 -10.30 -1.90 5.58
N ILE A 45 -10.82 -2.04 4.37
CA ILE A 45 -10.09 -1.80 3.12
C ILE A 45 -10.47 -0.41 2.62
N PHE A 46 -9.63 0.57 2.92
CA PHE A 46 -9.76 1.94 2.48
C PHE A 46 -9.04 2.11 1.14
N ALA A 47 -9.79 2.23 0.04
CA ALA A 47 -9.20 2.42 -1.27
C ALA A 47 -8.82 3.89 -1.51
N VAL A 48 -7.64 4.13 -2.08
CA VAL A 48 -7.18 5.45 -2.52
C VAL A 48 -6.99 5.40 -4.04
N VAL A 49 -7.84 6.12 -4.76
CA VAL A 49 -7.88 6.11 -6.22
C VAL A 49 -7.60 7.49 -6.82
N GLY A 50 -7.23 7.53 -8.09
CA GLY A 50 -6.99 8.75 -8.85
C GLY A 50 -5.91 8.57 -9.90
N GLU A 51 -5.69 9.56 -10.73
CA GLU A 51 -4.73 9.54 -11.83
C GLU A 51 -3.27 9.39 -11.35
N THR A 52 -2.39 8.96 -12.27
CA THR A 52 -0.94 8.92 -12.00
C THR A 52 -0.44 10.33 -11.67
N GLY A 53 0.35 10.45 -10.60
CA GLY A 53 0.90 11.74 -10.16
C GLY A 53 -0.02 12.55 -9.24
N CYS A 54 -1.25 12.11 -8.91
CA CYS A 54 -2.14 12.85 -8.01
C CYS A 54 -1.74 12.86 -6.53
N GLY A 55 -0.65 12.12 -6.14
CA GLY A 55 -0.11 12.16 -4.77
C GLY A 55 -0.20 10.85 -3.98
N LYS A 56 -0.82 9.79 -4.49
CA LYS A 56 -1.03 8.50 -3.78
C LYS A 56 0.25 7.89 -3.20
N SER A 57 1.29 7.74 -4.02
CA SER A 57 2.58 7.20 -3.55
C SER A 57 3.35 8.19 -2.63
N THR A 58 3.03 9.48 -2.68
CA THR A 58 3.54 10.45 -1.70
C THR A 58 2.87 10.25 -0.34
N LEU A 59 1.55 10.00 -0.35
CA LEU A 59 0.78 9.71 0.84
C LEU A 59 1.32 8.47 1.57
N SER A 60 1.53 7.35 0.85
CA SER A 60 2.11 6.13 1.44
C SER A 60 3.49 6.36 2.05
N LYS A 61 4.36 7.11 1.36
CA LYS A 61 5.70 7.47 1.86
C LYS A 61 5.66 8.33 3.13
N LEU A 62 4.69 9.24 3.23
CA LEU A 62 4.51 10.07 4.43
C LEU A 62 4.01 9.25 5.62
N ILE A 63 3.00 8.38 5.42
CA ILE A 63 2.48 7.50 6.48
C ILE A 63 3.59 6.59 7.04
N LEU A 64 4.55 6.18 6.21
CA LEU A 64 5.67 5.34 6.62
C LEU A 64 6.88 6.14 7.15
N GLY A 65 6.83 7.48 7.11
CA GLY A 65 7.98 8.31 7.47
C GLY A 65 9.20 8.09 6.58
N LEU A 66 8.98 7.76 5.30
CA LEU A 66 10.03 7.66 4.29
C LEU A 66 10.38 9.01 3.68
N THR A 67 9.50 9.99 3.84
CA THR A 67 9.72 11.39 3.48
C THR A 67 9.11 12.29 4.55
N GLU A 68 9.67 13.49 4.74
CA GLU A 68 9.17 14.46 5.71
C GLU A 68 7.94 15.19 5.17
N LYS A 69 6.95 15.41 6.03
CA LYS A 69 5.77 16.24 5.75
C LYS A 69 6.15 17.73 5.73
N THR A 70 5.41 18.53 4.99
CA THR A 70 5.53 20.01 5.05
C THR A 70 4.68 20.56 6.20
N SER A 71 3.47 20.03 6.38
CA SER A 71 2.56 20.37 7.48
C SER A 71 1.54 19.25 7.70
N GLY A 72 0.71 19.40 8.72
CA GLY A 72 -0.33 18.43 9.08
C GLY A 72 0.16 17.35 10.04
N GLU A 73 -0.76 16.49 10.48
CA GLU A 73 -0.50 15.47 11.49
C GLU A 73 -0.98 14.09 11.01
N ILE A 74 -0.32 13.05 11.50
CA ILE A 74 -0.69 11.64 11.28
C ILE A 74 -0.71 10.96 12.65
N TYR A 75 -1.80 10.27 12.95
CA TYR A 75 -1.98 9.53 14.20
C TYR A 75 -2.23 8.05 13.87
N PHE A 76 -1.59 7.16 14.62
CA PHE A 76 -1.85 5.73 14.56
C PHE A 76 -2.38 5.26 15.91
N LYS A 77 -3.63 4.77 15.94
CA LYS A 77 -4.33 4.36 17.17
C LYS A 77 -4.35 5.48 18.24
N GLY A 78 -4.57 6.72 17.81
CA GLY A 78 -4.61 7.90 18.66
C GLY A 78 -3.23 8.46 19.06
N GLU A 79 -2.13 7.77 18.78
CA GLU A 79 -0.77 8.25 19.05
C GLU A 79 -0.18 8.95 17.83
N PRO A 80 0.45 10.15 17.99
CA PRO A 80 1.08 10.82 16.87
C PRO A 80 2.24 9.99 16.32
N LEU A 81 2.31 9.86 14.98
CA LEU A 81 3.44 9.23 14.32
C LEU A 81 4.64 10.16 14.35
N ASP A 82 5.45 10.02 15.40
CA ASP A 82 6.75 10.68 15.50
C ASP A 82 7.81 9.88 14.76
N TYR A 83 8.36 10.47 13.71
CA TYR A 83 9.41 9.88 12.88
C TYR A 83 10.82 10.05 13.45
N GLY A 84 10.98 10.60 14.66
CA GLY A 84 12.22 10.74 15.42
C GLY A 84 12.69 9.44 16.09
N ASN A 85 12.82 9.46 17.42
CA ASN A 85 13.39 8.35 18.23
C ASN A 85 12.50 7.11 18.36
N LYS A 86 11.15 7.24 18.20
CA LYS A 86 10.17 6.14 18.29
C LYS A 86 9.89 5.44 16.96
N LYS A 87 10.66 5.70 15.91
CA LYS A 87 10.49 5.10 14.55
C LYS A 87 10.34 3.59 14.52
N LYS A 88 10.88 2.87 15.49
CA LYS A 88 10.96 1.40 15.45
C LYS A 88 9.61 0.72 15.70
N ASP A 89 8.75 1.26 16.56
CA ASP A 89 7.57 0.53 17.02
C ASP A 89 6.41 0.55 16.03
N PHE A 90 6.10 1.70 15.41
CA PHE A 90 5.03 1.73 14.43
C PHE A 90 5.43 1.13 13.06
N ARG A 91 6.73 1.08 12.70
CA ARG A 91 7.20 0.37 11.49
C ARG A 91 6.99 -1.14 11.54
N LYS A 92 6.78 -1.74 12.71
CA LYS A 92 6.30 -3.12 12.83
C LYS A 92 4.81 -3.20 12.50
N LYS A 93 4.05 -2.20 12.98
CA LYS A 93 2.60 -2.18 12.92
C LYS A 93 2.06 -1.72 11.55
N ILE A 94 2.82 -0.87 10.84
CA ILE A 94 2.47 -0.37 9.51
C ILE A 94 3.51 -0.88 8.52
N GLN A 95 3.08 -1.67 7.53
CA GLN A 95 3.93 -2.20 6.47
C GLN A 95 3.43 -1.73 5.10
N ILE A 96 4.31 -1.81 4.09
CA ILE A 96 3.96 -1.51 2.70
C ILE A 96 4.40 -2.63 1.76
N LEU A 97 3.50 -2.99 0.86
CA LEU A 97 3.79 -3.75 -0.34
C LEU A 97 3.92 -2.75 -1.50
N PHE A 98 5.11 -2.60 -2.04
CA PHE A 98 5.39 -1.68 -3.15
C PHE A 98 4.91 -2.25 -4.49
N GLN A 99 4.61 -1.36 -5.43
CA GLN A 99 4.13 -1.64 -6.78
C GLN A 99 5.03 -2.61 -7.56
N ASP A 100 6.36 -2.44 -7.46
CA ASP A 100 7.31 -3.30 -8.18
C ASP A 100 7.93 -4.34 -7.26
N PRO A 101 7.53 -5.62 -7.40
CA PRO A 101 8.12 -6.71 -6.63
C PRO A 101 9.59 -6.98 -6.99
N TYR A 102 10.06 -6.59 -8.20
CA TYR A 102 11.45 -6.76 -8.59
C TYR A 102 12.39 -5.85 -7.82
N SER A 103 12.08 -4.56 -7.75
CA SER A 103 12.91 -3.59 -7.04
C SER A 103 12.84 -3.75 -5.52
N SER A 104 11.75 -4.34 -5.01
CA SER A 104 11.52 -4.53 -3.57
C SER A 104 12.32 -5.69 -2.97
N LEU A 105 12.78 -6.65 -3.79
CA LEU A 105 13.52 -7.84 -3.38
C LEU A 105 15.00 -7.77 -3.80
N ASN A 106 15.92 -7.96 -2.85
CA ASN A 106 17.34 -7.95 -3.16
C ASN A 106 17.74 -9.19 -3.99
N PRO A 107 18.15 -9.05 -5.27
CA PRO A 107 18.41 -10.18 -6.16
C PRO A 107 19.58 -11.09 -5.71
N LYS A 108 20.47 -10.57 -4.84
CA LYS A 108 21.64 -11.31 -4.33
C LYS A 108 21.36 -12.08 -3.04
N LYS A 109 20.12 -12.04 -2.51
CA LYS A 109 19.77 -12.73 -1.26
C LYS A 109 18.75 -13.83 -1.53
N LYS A 110 18.91 -14.96 -0.83
CA LYS A 110 17.89 -16.02 -0.79
C LYS A 110 16.63 -15.54 -0.10
N ILE A 111 15.47 -16.09 -0.50
CA ILE A 111 14.14 -15.70 -0.04
C ILE A 111 14.02 -15.76 1.49
N TYR A 112 14.51 -16.87 2.14
CA TYR A 112 14.44 -16.96 3.60
C TYR A 112 15.14 -15.81 4.32
N LYS A 113 16.25 -15.28 3.76
CA LYS A 113 16.95 -14.13 4.36
C LYS A 113 16.14 -12.85 4.27
N MET A 114 15.31 -12.70 3.26
CA MET A 114 14.49 -11.49 3.06
C MET A 114 13.25 -11.52 3.93
N ILE A 115 12.54 -12.65 3.96
CA ILE A 115 11.34 -12.82 4.79
C ILE A 115 11.68 -12.73 6.27
N SER A 116 12.74 -13.40 6.72
CA SER A 116 13.12 -13.44 8.13
C SER A 116 13.82 -12.18 8.64
N TYR A 117 14.35 -11.32 7.75
CA TYR A 117 15.11 -10.13 8.16
C TYR A 117 14.32 -9.15 9.05
N PRO A 118 13.07 -8.78 8.70
CA PRO A 118 12.29 -7.91 9.58
C PRO A 118 12.00 -8.56 10.94
N ALA A 119 11.70 -9.84 10.98
CA ALA A 119 11.44 -10.58 12.22
C ALA A 119 12.67 -10.63 13.14
N VAL A 120 13.88 -10.91 12.58
CA VAL A 120 15.13 -10.87 13.33
C VAL A 120 15.41 -9.48 13.88
N LYS A 121 15.29 -8.44 13.02
CA LYS A 121 15.59 -7.04 13.39
C LYS A 121 14.68 -6.54 14.52
N ASN A 122 13.47 -7.07 14.58
CA ASN A 122 12.47 -6.71 15.60
C ASN A 122 12.44 -7.68 16.80
N GLY A 123 13.36 -8.63 16.88
CA GLY A 123 13.48 -9.55 18.01
C GLY A 123 12.37 -10.62 18.09
N ILE A 124 11.61 -10.84 17.00
CA ILE A 124 10.53 -11.85 16.94
C ILE A 124 11.14 -13.25 16.88
N ILE A 125 12.24 -13.42 16.16
CA ILE A 125 13.00 -14.66 16.07
C ILE A 125 14.49 -14.43 16.33
N LYS A 126 15.21 -15.48 16.71
CA LYS A 126 16.67 -15.43 16.88
C LYS A 126 17.37 -15.38 15.51
N ASN A 127 18.56 -14.78 15.46
CA ASN A 127 19.36 -14.69 14.23
C ASN A 127 20.16 -15.98 13.96
N LYS A 128 19.58 -17.15 14.22
CA LYS A 128 20.16 -18.44 13.85
C LYS A 128 19.64 -18.89 12.49
N LYS A 129 20.50 -19.53 11.68
CA LYS A 129 20.14 -19.94 10.31
C LYS A 129 18.91 -20.84 10.28
N LYS A 130 18.83 -21.81 11.22
CA LYS A 130 17.69 -22.72 11.34
C LYS A 130 16.40 -21.95 11.63
N ASP A 131 16.37 -21.13 12.70
CA ASP A 131 15.19 -20.36 13.10
C ASP A 131 14.67 -19.46 11.95
N ARG A 132 15.60 -18.93 11.15
CA ARG A 132 15.26 -18.09 10.00
C ARG A 132 14.66 -18.87 8.84
N ILE A 133 15.13 -20.09 8.60
CA ILE A 133 14.60 -20.97 7.55
C ILE A 133 13.22 -21.46 7.95
N ASP A 134 13.08 -21.99 9.18
CA ASP A 134 11.83 -22.52 9.69
C ASP A 134 10.73 -21.42 9.69
N PHE A 135 11.07 -20.24 10.19
CA PHE A 135 10.17 -19.08 10.13
C PHE A 135 9.77 -18.68 8.70
N ALA A 136 10.74 -18.66 7.78
CA ALA A 136 10.44 -18.29 6.39
C ALA A 136 9.58 -19.35 5.70
N ALA A 137 9.76 -20.63 6.00
CA ALA A 137 8.91 -21.71 5.50
C ALA A 137 7.45 -21.52 5.94
N GLU A 138 7.21 -21.25 7.23
CA GLU A 138 5.87 -20.93 7.75
C GLU A 138 5.23 -19.73 7.03
N GLN A 139 6.01 -18.64 6.84
CA GLN A 139 5.49 -17.45 6.16
C GLN A 139 5.20 -17.70 4.67
N LEU A 140 5.98 -18.57 4.01
CA LEU A 140 5.74 -18.98 2.62
C LEU A 140 4.47 -19.83 2.49
N GLU A 141 4.25 -20.74 3.39
CA GLU A 141 3.02 -21.55 3.45
C GLU A 141 1.78 -20.66 3.62
N ASN A 142 1.82 -19.66 4.50
CA ASN A 142 0.74 -18.70 4.71
C ASN A 142 0.34 -17.93 3.44
N VAL A 143 1.23 -17.83 2.45
CA VAL A 143 0.96 -17.19 1.15
C VAL A 143 0.83 -18.19 0.00
N GLY A 144 0.69 -19.49 0.29
CA GLY A 144 0.49 -20.55 -0.70
C GLY A 144 1.73 -20.86 -1.55
N LEU A 145 2.94 -20.71 -0.96
CA LEU A 145 4.21 -21.10 -1.60
C LEU A 145 4.84 -22.27 -0.85
N SER A 146 5.49 -23.17 -1.61
CA SER A 146 6.26 -24.27 -1.02
C SER A 146 7.43 -23.75 -0.17
N GLU A 147 7.73 -24.46 0.92
CA GLU A 147 8.89 -24.21 1.78
C GLU A 147 10.22 -24.21 1.01
N SER A 148 10.33 -25.03 -0.04
CA SER A 148 11.51 -25.08 -0.90
C SER A 148 11.86 -23.74 -1.55
N THR A 149 10.86 -22.85 -1.73
CA THR A 149 11.03 -21.47 -2.21
C THR A 149 11.96 -20.65 -1.30
N ALA A 150 12.08 -21.00 -0.03
CA ALA A 150 12.98 -20.35 0.93
C ALA A 150 14.45 -20.30 0.43
N PHE A 151 14.87 -21.30 -0.31
CA PHE A 151 16.25 -21.43 -0.82
C PHE A 151 16.48 -20.80 -2.19
N SER A 152 15.42 -20.41 -2.87
CA SER A 152 15.48 -19.73 -4.19
C SER A 152 15.99 -18.28 -4.07
N TYR A 153 16.35 -17.72 -5.24
CA TYR A 153 16.62 -16.30 -5.41
C TYR A 153 15.45 -15.63 -6.14
N PRO A 154 15.24 -14.31 -6.01
CA PRO A 154 14.12 -13.62 -6.65
C PRO A 154 14.01 -13.83 -8.16
N HIS A 155 15.14 -13.88 -8.89
CA HIS A 155 15.15 -14.09 -10.34
C HIS A 155 14.67 -15.48 -10.77
N MET A 156 14.61 -16.46 -9.86
CA MET A 156 14.13 -17.82 -10.10
C MET A 156 12.60 -17.94 -9.95
N LEU A 157 11.90 -16.87 -9.54
CA LEU A 157 10.48 -16.85 -9.24
C LEU A 157 9.69 -16.11 -10.33
N SER A 158 8.45 -16.55 -10.58
CA SER A 158 7.48 -15.79 -11.40
C SER A 158 7.09 -14.47 -10.73
N GLY A 159 6.42 -13.56 -11.48
CA GLY A 159 5.92 -12.28 -10.94
C GLY A 159 4.98 -12.49 -9.76
N GLY A 160 4.00 -13.38 -9.89
CA GLY A 160 3.05 -13.70 -8.80
C GLY A 160 3.72 -14.35 -7.58
N GLN A 161 4.72 -15.23 -7.79
CA GLN A 161 5.50 -15.79 -6.69
C GLN A 161 6.31 -14.72 -5.95
N ARG A 162 6.92 -13.76 -6.67
CA ARG A 162 7.62 -12.62 -6.04
C ARG A 162 6.67 -11.75 -5.24
N GLN A 163 5.47 -11.51 -5.76
CA GLN A 163 4.45 -10.75 -5.04
C GLN A 163 4.05 -11.44 -3.74
N ARG A 164 3.81 -12.76 -3.77
CA ARG A 164 3.54 -13.56 -2.57
C ARG A 164 4.70 -13.52 -1.56
N VAL A 165 5.95 -13.54 -2.02
CA VAL A 165 7.13 -13.35 -1.16
C VAL A 165 7.15 -11.95 -0.54
N GLY A 166 6.78 -10.91 -1.29
CA GLY A 166 6.62 -9.55 -0.79
C GLY A 166 5.59 -9.47 0.33
N ILE A 167 4.44 -10.11 0.13
CA ILE A 167 3.36 -10.23 1.15
C ILE A 167 3.89 -10.96 2.39
N ALA A 168 4.52 -12.13 2.23
CA ALA A 168 5.09 -12.91 3.33
C ALA A 168 6.11 -12.10 4.15
N ARG A 169 6.92 -11.27 3.48
CA ARG A 169 7.87 -10.36 4.13
C ARG A 169 7.14 -9.28 4.96
N CYS A 170 6.06 -8.71 4.46
CA CYS A 170 5.26 -7.74 5.21
C CYS A 170 4.64 -8.38 6.44
N LEU A 171 4.08 -9.59 6.32
CA LEU A 171 3.44 -10.34 7.40
C LEU A 171 4.43 -10.80 8.49
N SER A 172 5.72 -10.90 8.18
CA SER A 172 6.76 -11.37 9.10
C SER A 172 6.87 -10.58 10.41
N VAL A 173 6.31 -9.38 10.47
CA VAL A 173 6.28 -8.54 11.68
C VAL A 173 4.87 -8.39 12.27
N ARG A 174 3.88 -9.11 11.74
CA ARG A 174 2.47 -9.07 12.17
C ARG A 174 1.91 -7.65 12.19
N PRO A 175 1.82 -6.99 11.01
CA PRO A 175 1.34 -5.61 10.93
C PRO A 175 -0.15 -5.54 11.28
N GLU A 176 -0.59 -4.37 11.76
CA GLU A 176 -1.99 -4.05 11.99
C GLU A 176 -2.59 -3.29 10.79
N LEU A 177 -1.73 -2.53 10.07
CA LEU A 177 -2.10 -1.79 8.86
C LEU A 177 -1.12 -2.14 7.72
N LEU A 178 -1.66 -2.53 6.57
CA LEU A 178 -0.89 -2.81 5.38
C LEU A 178 -1.26 -1.83 4.26
N ILE A 179 -0.27 -1.10 3.77
CA ILE A 179 -0.41 -0.25 2.59
C ILE A 179 -0.07 -1.11 1.36
N LEU A 180 -0.99 -1.19 0.42
CA LEU A 180 -0.89 -1.93 -0.82
C LEU A 180 -0.80 -0.92 -1.97
N ASP A 181 0.41 -0.61 -2.42
CA ASP A 181 0.65 0.37 -3.50
C ASP A 181 0.69 -0.36 -4.83
N GLU A 182 -0.44 -0.33 -5.57
CA GLU A 182 -0.68 -1.02 -6.84
C GLU A 182 -0.28 -2.51 -6.83
N PRO A 183 -0.81 -3.32 -5.89
CA PRO A 183 -0.27 -4.65 -5.59
C PRO A 183 -0.37 -5.67 -6.72
N VAL A 184 -1.16 -5.40 -7.76
CA VAL A 184 -1.41 -6.34 -8.87
C VAL A 184 -1.23 -5.72 -10.27
N SER A 185 -0.80 -4.46 -10.38
CA SER A 185 -0.74 -3.71 -11.65
C SER A 185 0.22 -4.33 -12.71
N ALA A 186 1.22 -5.07 -12.27
CA ALA A 186 2.22 -5.71 -13.14
C ALA A 186 1.97 -7.21 -13.39
N LEU A 187 0.79 -7.73 -13.01
CA LEU A 187 0.44 -9.15 -13.09
C LEU A 187 -0.69 -9.37 -14.10
N ASP A 188 -0.75 -10.57 -14.65
CA ASP A 188 -1.90 -10.99 -15.46
C ASP A 188 -3.18 -11.12 -14.61
N VAL A 189 -4.34 -11.11 -15.29
CA VAL A 189 -5.65 -11.09 -14.63
C VAL A 189 -5.86 -12.28 -13.69
N SER A 190 -5.42 -13.48 -14.10
CA SER A 190 -5.62 -14.70 -13.31
C SER A 190 -4.79 -14.67 -12.03
N ILE A 191 -3.52 -14.27 -12.12
CA ILE A 191 -2.64 -14.14 -10.97
C ILE A 191 -3.08 -12.98 -10.06
N SER A 192 -3.54 -11.87 -10.65
CA SER A 192 -4.11 -10.74 -9.90
C SER A 192 -5.27 -11.18 -9.02
N ALA A 193 -6.23 -11.93 -9.57
CA ALA A 193 -7.36 -12.47 -8.79
C ALA A 193 -6.90 -13.37 -7.62
N GLN A 194 -5.90 -14.22 -7.85
CA GLN A 194 -5.34 -15.07 -6.79
C GLN A 194 -4.67 -14.27 -5.67
N ILE A 195 -3.95 -13.18 -6.02
CA ILE A 195 -3.31 -12.31 -5.02
C ILE A 195 -4.35 -11.53 -4.22
N LEU A 196 -5.42 -11.05 -4.86
CA LEU A 196 -6.49 -10.32 -4.18
C LEU A 196 -7.27 -11.22 -3.23
N ASN A 197 -7.60 -12.46 -3.64
CA ASN A 197 -8.22 -13.44 -2.76
C ASN A 197 -7.31 -13.75 -1.55
N LEU A 198 -6.02 -13.98 -1.78
CA LEU A 198 -5.05 -14.18 -0.70
C LEU A 198 -5.03 -12.99 0.28
N LEU A 199 -5.03 -11.76 -0.21
CA LEU A 199 -5.05 -10.56 0.65
C LEU A 199 -6.35 -10.46 1.46
N THR A 200 -7.50 -10.81 0.86
CA THR A 200 -8.79 -10.85 1.55
C THR A 200 -8.79 -11.92 2.66
N ASP A 201 -8.31 -13.13 2.37
CA ASP A 201 -8.20 -14.20 3.36
C ASP A 201 -7.27 -13.82 4.52
N LEU A 202 -6.13 -13.21 4.21
CA LEU A 202 -5.18 -12.74 5.20
C LEU A 202 -5.75 -11.62 6.08
N ARG A 203 -6.53 -10.68 5.49
CA ARG A 203 -7.26 -9.67 6.25
C ARG A 203 -8.21 -10.31 7.25
N ASN A 204 -9.05 -11.20 6.78
CA ASN A 204 -10.08 -11.87 7.61
C ASN A 204 -9.43 -12.70 8.73
N LYS A 205 -8.36 -13.44 8.41
CA LYS A 205 -7.65 -14.31 9.38
C LYS A 205 -6.93 -13.49 10.47
N ASN A 206 -6.34 -12.35 10.12
CA ASN A 206 -5.44 -11.61 11.01
C ASN A 206 -6.04 -10.30 11.56
N GLY A 207 -7.25 -9.90 11.14
CA GLY A 207 -7.88 -8.66 11.57
C GLY A 207 -7.12 -7.40 11.14
N MET A 208 -6.47 -7.42 9.97
CA MET A 208 -5.67 -6.30 9.46
C MET A 208 -6.55 -5.29 8.73
N SER A 209 -6.14 -4.02 8.77
CA SER A 209 -6.70 -2.97 7.92
C SER A 209 -5.80 -2.72 6.72
N TYR A 210 -6.39 -2.32 5.58
CA TYR A 210 -5.65 -2.03 4.36
C TYR A 210 -5.88 -0.60 3.88
N ILE A 211 -4.81 0.06 3.40
CA ILE A 211 -4.90 1.18 2.47
C ILE A 211 -4.55 0.61 1.09
N PHE A 212 -5.55 0.50 0.23
CA PHE A 212 -5.44 -0.10 -1.10
C PHE A 212 -5.31 1.00 -2.16
N ILE A 213 -4.11 1.25 -2.64
CA ILE A 213 -3.82 2.26 -3.67
C ILE A 213 -3.90 1.61 -5.05
N THR A 214 -4.77 2.12 -5.90
CA THR A 214 -4.92 1.62 -7.27
C THR A 214 -5.49 2.70 -8.19
N HIS A 215 -5.31 2.51 -9.49
CA HIS A 215 -6.05 3.26 -10.53
C HIS A 215 -7.18 2.41 -11.15
N ASP A 216 -7.30 1.14 -10.77
CA ASP A 216 -8.35 0.23 -11.28
C ASP A 216 -9.57 0.22 -10.34
N LEU A 217 -10.60 0.96 -10.73
CA LEU A 217 -11.86 1.05 -9.99
C LEU A 217 -12.66 -0.26 -9.98
N LYS A 218 -12.43 -1.19 -10.95
CA LYS A 218 -13.11 -2.49 -10.93
C LYS A 218 -12.67 -3.30 -9.71
N LEU A 219 -11.38 -3.24 -9.37
CA LEU A 219 -10.85 -3.89 -8.17
C LEU A 219 -11.43 -3.26 -6.90
N VAL A 220 -11.55 -1.92 -6.89
CA VAL A 220 -12.10 -1.18 -5.75
C VAL A 220 -13.54 -1.60 -5.46
N ARG A 221 -14.38 -1.71 -6.49
CA ARG A 221 -15.79 -2.11 -6.35
C ARG A 221 -15.97 -3.47 -5.67
N HIS A 222 -15.02 -4.39 -5.85
CA HIS A 222 -15.11 -5.75 -5.31
C HIS A 222 -14.44 -5.93 -3.95
N LEU A 223 -13.55 -5.02 -3.56
CA LEU A 223 -12.68 -5.25 -2.41
C LEU A 223 -12.83 -4.20 -1.32
N ALA A 224 -13.06 -2.94 -1.70
CA ALA A 224 -12.98 -1.83 -0.76
C ALA A 224 -14.30 -1.65 0.02
N ASP A 225 -14.15 -1.27 1.26
CA ASP A 225 -15.27 -0.84 2.11
C ASP A 225 -15.59 0.63 1.82
N ARG A 226 -14.56 1.50 1.72
CA ARG A 226 -14.66 2.92 1.39
C ARG A 226 -13.66 3.35 0.33
N VAL A 227 -14.01 4.41 -0.40
CA VAL A 227 -13.23 4.96 -1.51
C VAL A 227 -12.85 6.41 -1.23
N CYS A 228 -11.58 6.74 -1.39
CA CYS A 228 -11.03 8.09 -1.35
C CYS A 228 -10.52 8.46 -2.74
N VAL A 229 -11.12 9.45 -3.37
CA VAL A 229 -10.73 9.95 -4.69
C VAL A 229 -9.75 11.10 -4.53
N MET A 230 -8.58 10.98 -5.14
CA MET A 230 -7.53 12.00 -5.12
C MET A 230 -7.30 12.62 -6.50
N TYR A 231 -7.16 13.96 -6.53
CA TYR A 231 -6.79 14.72 -7.71
C TYR A 231 -5.92 15.93 -7.34
N GLY A 232 -4.83 16.15 -8.07
CA GLY A 232 -3.95 17.31 -7.88
C GLY A 232 -3.44 17.52 -6.45
N GLY A 233 -3.17 16.43 -5.73
CA GLY A 233 -2.70 16.47 -4.34
C GLY A 233 -3.79 16.69 -3.29
N LYS A 234 -5.05 16.69 -3.68
CA LYS A 234 -6.20 16.88 -2.78
C LYS A 234 -7.13 15.70 -2.80
N ILE A 235 -7.91 15.56 -1.74
CA ILE A 235 -9.04 14.63 -1.70
C ILE A 235 -10.26 15.35 -2.27
N MET A 236 -10.89 14.73 -3.26
CA MET A 236 -12.11 15.24 -3.90
C MET A 236 -13.35 14.67 -3.24
N GLU A 237 -13.32 13.37 -2.89
CA GLU A 237 -14.46 12.66 -2.32
C GLU A 237 -13.99 11.50 -1.45
N ILE A 238 -14.70 11.23 -0.37
CA ILE A 238 -14.62 9.98 0.41
C ILE A 238 -16.04 9.49 0.60
N ALA A 239 -16.32 8.26 0.23
CA ALA A 239 -17.64 7.64 0.35
C ALA A 239 -17.53 6.14 0.63
N GLU A 240 -18.60 5.54 1.14
CA GLU A 240 -18.79 4.10 1.12
C GLU A 240 -18.74 3.62 -0.34
N THR A 241 -18.23 2.41 -0.57
CA THR A 241 -18.03 1.91 -1.94
C THR A 241 -19.32 1.87 -2.74
N ASP A 242 -20.40 1.38 -2.16
CA ASP A 242 -21.70 1.31 -2.84
C ASP A 242 -22.24 2.70 -3.19
N ASP A 243 -22.13 3.67 -2.30
CA ASP A 243 -22.56 5.05 -2.54
C ASP A 243 -21.74 5.70 -3.65
N PHE A 244 -20.41 5.51 -3.62
CA PHE A 244 -19.50 6.01 -4.65
C PHE A 244 -19.84 5.49 -6.05
N PHE A 245 -20.12 4.18 -6.18
CA PHE A 245 -20.43 3.58 -7.48
C PHE A 245 -21.85 3.85 -7.98
N ASN A 246 -22.80 4.08 -7.08
CA ASN A 246 -24.20 4.35 -7.44
C ASN A 246 -24.46 5.84 -7.68
N ALA A 247 -23.88 6.74 -6.89
CA ALA A 247 -24.15 8.18 -6.95
C ALA A 247 -22.92 9.01 -6.52
N PRO A 248 -21.84 9.04 -7.31
CA PRO A 248 -20.65 9.84 -6.98
C PRO A 248 -21.03 11.32 -6.84
N ALA A 249 -20.64 11.94 -5.72
CA ALA A 249 -21.03 13.30 -5.37
C ALA A 249 -20.19 14.35 -6.12
N HIS A 250 -18.88 14.14 -6.20
CA HIS A 250 -17.96 15.12 -6.79
C HIS A 250 -17.91 15.00 -8.34
N PRO A 251 -17.89 16.12 -9.09
CA PRO A 251 -17.83 16.09 -10.57
C PRO A 251 -16.65 15.28 -11.11
N TYR A 252 -15.45 15.39 -10.49
CA TYR A 252 -14.28 14.61 -10.89
C TYR A 252 -14.49 13.11 -10.69
N SER A 253 -15.19 12.70 -9.63
CA SER A 253 -15.53 11.29 -9.40
C SER A 253 -16.43 10.74 -10.51
N LYS A 254 -17.39 11.54 -10.99
CA LYS A 254 -18.25 11.19 -12.13
C LYS A 254 -17.44 11.00 -13.40
N THR A 255 -16.55 11.95 -13.72
CA THR A 255 -15.65 11.84 -14.87
C THR A 255 -14.74 10.61 -14.78
N LEU A 256 -14.23 10.30 -13.57
CA LEU A 256 -13.40 9.13 -13.34
C LEU A 256 -14.18 7.83 -13.58
N MET A 257 -15.45 7.77 -13.19
CA MET A 257 -16.35 6.64 -13.44
C MET A 257 -16.68 6.49 -14.94
N GLU A 258 -17.02 7.57 -15.64
CA GLU A 258 -17.32 7.58 -17.07
C GLU A 258 -16.13 7.07 -17.91
N SER A 259 -14.90 7.42 -17.50
CA SER A 259 -13.69 6.94 -18.18
C SER A 259 -13.52 5.42 -18.11
N MET A 260 -14.05 4.76 -17.06
CA MET A 260 -14.05 3.29 -16.93
C MET A 260 -15.06 2.62 -17.85
N GLU A 261 -16.25 3.19 -17.98
CA GLU A 261 -17.31 2.63 -18.82
C GLU A 261 -16.93 2.70 -20.28
N SER A 262 -16.29 3.77 -20.73
CA SER A 262 -15.84 3.95 -22.12
C SER A 262 -14.79 2.92 -22.54
N ILE A 263 -13.93 2.46 -21.63
CA ILE A 263 -12.93 1.40 -21.91
C ILE A 263 -13.61 0.02 -22.08
N SER A 264 -14.78 -0.19 -21.48
CA SER A 264 -15.54 -1.46 -21.57
C SER A 264 -16.29 -1.61 -22.91
N PHE A 265 -16.50 -0.55 -23.67
CA PHE A 265 -17.26 -0.55 -24.93
C PHE A 265 -16.43 -0.70 -26.21
N THR A 266 -15.11 -0.66 -26.14
CA THR A 266 -14.25 -0.95 -27.29
C THR A 266 -14.00 -2.44 -27.40
N ARG A 267 -15.03 -3.25 -27.72
CA ARG A 267 -14.82 -4.57 -28.34
C ARG A 267 -14.51 -4.31 -29.82
N PRO A 268 -13.38 -4.73 -30.35
CA PRO A 268 -13.23 -4.81 -31.79
C PRO A 268 -14.23 -5.86 -32.30
N ASN A 269 -15.11 -5.43 -33.21
CA ASN A 269 -15.85 -6.36 -34.05
C ASN A 269 -14.81 -7.17 -34.84
N LEU A 270 -14.72 -8.46 -34.57
CA LEU A 270 -14.14 -9.50 -35.43
C LEU A 270 -15.28 -10.30 -36.01
#